data_ace0a7aa75bfc96230eecc93ffb0286e
#
_entry.id   ace0a7aa75bfc96230eecc93ffb0286e
#
_cell.length_a   1.000
_cell.length_b   1.000
_cell.length_c   1.000
_cell.angle_alpha   90.00
_cell.angle_beta   90.00
_cell.angle_gamma   90.00
#
_symmetry.space_group_name_H-M   'P 1'
#
loop_
_entity.id
_entity.type
_entity.pdbx_description
1 polymer ?
#
loop_
_entity_poly.entity_id
_entity_poly.type
_entity_poly.pdbx_seq_one_letter_code
_entity_poly.pdbx_strand_id
1 'polypeptide(L)'
;MNALTLQWHDAGEDKTQNIYEQQSSQNPGTVRIGRDPLRCDIVLSHPTVSGLHVEIFFHHQQQGFYIRNLRSQNPPIVDGRQLVQGKMPLTEGTSISLGQIKLNVTSISTGSIPATILLPPHLPVHGHHHHPATPPAPLPGVYGLECPKCHKVSPGENLQIGCHWCGTSLAAAVSVLVVRS
;
A
#
# COMPACT_ATOMS: atom_id res chain seq x y z
N MET A 1 2.72 1.14 -1.28
CA MET A 1 1.96 0.55 -2.40
C MET A 1 1.29 -0.71 -1.90
N ASN A 2 0.01 -0.82 -2.11
CA ASN A 2 -0.73 -1.99 -1.65
C ASN A 2 -0.58 -3.12 -2.66
N ALA A 3 -0.35 -4.32 -2.17
CA ALA A 3 -0.14 -5.51 -3.00
C ALA A 3 -0.76 -6.75 -2.36
N LEU A 4 -1.21 -7.66 -3.21
CA LEU A 4 -1.75 -8.95 -2.80
C LEU A 4 -1.06 -10.01 -3.63
N THR A 5 -0.64 -11.10 -3.02
CA THR A 5 -0.01 -12.23 -3.71
C THR A 5 -0.96 -13.41 -3.76
N LEU A 6 -1.22 -13.90 -4.97
CA LEU A 6 -1.99 -15.09 -5.20
C LEU A 6 -1.06 -16.23 -5.60
N GLN A 7 -1.39 -17.43 -5.13
CA GLN A 7 -0.70 -18.64 -5.52
C GLN A 7 -1.74 -19.70 -5.90
N TRP A 8 -1.50 -20.41 -6.98
CA TRP A 8 -2.39 -21.50 -7.44
C TRP A 8 -1.62 -22.55 -8.22
N HIS A 9 -2.25 -23.68 -8.39
CA HIS A 9 -1.73 -24.77 -9.22
C HIS A 9 -2.59 -24.89 -10.46
N ASP A 10 -1.98 -24.81 -11.63
CA ASP A 10 -2.69 -24.91 -12.90
C ASP A 10 -1.79 -25.55 -13.95
N ALA A 11 -2.35 -26.45 -14.76
CA ALA A 11 -1.63 -27.14 -15.81
C ALA A 11 -0.37 -27.88 -15.33
N GLY A 12 -0.41 -28.39 -14.10
CA GLY A 12 0.73 -29.14 -13.54
C GLY A 12 1.83 -28.27 -12.95
N GLU A 13 1.63 -26.97 -12.88
CA GLU A 13 2.62 -26.03 -12.37
C GLU A 13 2.05 -25.15 -11.27
N ASP A 14 2.90 -24.83 -10.30
CA ASP A 14 2.55 -23.86 -9.27
C ASP A 14 2.86 -22.46 -9.80
N LYS A 15 1.89 -21.60 -9.72
CA LYS A 15 1.99 -20.22 -10.21
C LYS A 15 1.77 -19.23 -9.09
N THR A 16 2.47 -18.12 -9.15
CA THR A 16 2.35 -17.03 -8.18
C THR A 16 2.27 -15.71 -8.93
N GLN A 17 1.36 -14.86 -8.52
CA GLN A 17 1.16 -13.56 -9.15
C GLN A 17 0.92 -12.50 -8.08
N ASN A 18 1.60 -11.36 -8.22
CA ASN A 18 1.34 -10.22 -7.38
C ASN A 18 0.33 -9.31 -8.07
N ILE A 19 -0.60 -8.78 -7.31
CA ILE A 19 -1.61 -7.84 -7.77
C ILE A 19 -1.42 -6.54 -6.99
N TYR A 20 -1.21 -5.44 -7.70
CA TYR A 20 -1.01 -4.13 -7.10
C TYR A 20 -2.25 -3.26 -7.27
N GLU A 21 -2.49 -2.33 -6.35
CA GLU A 21 -3.67 -1.47 -6.38
C GLU A 21 -3.76 -0.60 -7.64
N GLN A 22 -2.64 -0.24 -8.21
CA GLN A 22 -2.59 0.59 -9.40
C GLN A 22 -1.94 -0.14 -10.58
N GLN A 23 -2.09 -1.44 -10.60
CA GLN A 23 -1.50 -2.23 -11.66
C GLN A 23 -2.14 -1.88 -13.01
N SER A 24 -1.29 -1.75 -14.02
CA SER A 24 -1.74 -1.60 -15.38
C SER A 24 -2.38 -2.93 -15.82
N SER A 25 -3.62 -2.90 -16.16
CA SER A 25 -4.38 -4.07 -16.56
C SER A 25 -5.33 -3.72 -17.70
N GLN A 26 -5.99 -4.73 -18.27
CA GLN A 26 -6.97 -4.49 -19.33
C GLN A 26 -8.15 -3.63 -18.85
N ASN A 27 -8.46 -3.70 -17.57
CA ASN A 27 -9.47 -2.86 -16.96
C ASN A 27 -8.82 -2.13 -15.79
N PRO A 28 -8.41 -0.86 -15.95
CA PRO A 28 -7.68 -0.14 -14.92
C PRO A 28 -8.33 -0.21 -13.55
N GLY A 29 -7.52 -0.47 -12.54
CA GLY A 29 -7.99 -0.57 -11.16
C GLY A 29 -8.52 -1.94 -10.76
N THR A 30 -8.64 -2.88 -11.69
CA THR A 30 -9.07 -4.24 -11.38
C THR A 30 -8.21 -5.26 -12.10
N VAL A 31 -8.08 -6.45 -11.53
CA VAL A 31 -7.40 -7.58 -12.17
C VAL A 31 -8.45 -8.68 -12.38
N ARG A 32 -8.69 -9.04 -13.63
CA ARG A 32 -9.69 -10.03 -14.01
C ARG A 32 -9.05 -11.40 -14.12
N ILE A 33 -9.74 -12.41 -13.63
CA ILE A 33 -9.28 -13.79 -13.61
C ILE A 33 -10.30 -14.67 -14.31
N GLY A 34 -9.84 -15.47 -15.23
CA GLY A 34 -10.69 -16.41 -15.96
C GLY A 34 -9.90 -17.15 -17.02
N ARG A 35 -10.61 -17.80 -17.94
CA ARG A 35 -10.00 -18.65 -18.96
C ARG A 35 -9.71 -17.90 -20.26
N ASP A 36 -10.37 -16.77 -20.49
CA ASP A 36 -10.23 -16.03 -21.74
C ASP A 36 -9.05 -15.05 -21.67
N PRO A 37 -7.97 -15.28 -22.42
CA PRO A 37 -6.81 -14.40 -22.39
C PRO A 37 -7.09 -13.00 -22.95
N LEU A 38 -8.17 -12.81 -23.70
CA LEU A 38 -8.53 -11.50 -24.24
C LEU A 38 -9.26 -10.63 -23.22
N ARG A 39 -9.80 -11.24 -22.18
CA ARG A 39 -10.59 -10.52 -21.17
C ARG A 39 -9.96 -10.52 -19.78
N CYS A 40 -9.01 -11.41 -19.57
CA CYS A 40 -8.44 -11.62 -18.24
C CYS A 40 -6.96 -11.25 -18.18
N ASP A 41 -6.56 -10.73 -17.05
CA ASP A 41 -5.16 -10.43 -16.77
C ASP A 41 -4.44 -11.66 -16.21
N ILE A 42 -5.15 -12.49 -15.47
CA ILE A 42 -4.67 -13.78 -14.99
C ILE A 42 -5.50 -14.85 -15.69
N VAL A 43 -4.83 -15.65 -16.49
CA VAL A 43 -5.49 -16.66 -17.31
C VAL A 43 -5.31 -18.03 -16.68
N LEU A 44 -6.44 -18.72 -16.43
CA LEU A 44 -6.46 -20.06 -15.89
C LEU A 44 -6.87 -21.01 -17.02
N SER A 45 -6.16 -22.12 -17.17
CA SER A 45 -6.38 -23.02 -18.32
C SER A 45 -7.44 -24.09 -18.09
N HIS A 46 -7.92 -24.26 -16.86
CA HIS A 46 -8.85 -25.35 -16.55
C HIS A 46 -10.23 -25.09 -17.12
N PRO A 47 -10.86 -26.09 -17.77
CA PRO A 47 -12.17 -25.92 -18.42
C PRO A 47 -13.33 -25.61 -17.49
N THR A 48 -13.20 -25.86 -16.19
CA THR A 48 -14.26 -25.53 -15.23
C THR A 48 -14.26 -24.04 -14.85
N VAL A 49 -13.24 -23.28 -15.28
CA VAL A 49 -13.18 -21.85 -15.04
C VAL A 49 -13.88 -21.12 -16.17
N SER A 50 -14.74 -20.16 -15.84
CA SER A 50 -15.45 -19.38 -16.83
C SER A 50 -14.47 -18.47 -17.59
N GLY A 51 -14.81 -18.09 -18.80
CA GLY A 51 -13.96 -17.20 -19.62
C GLY A 51 -13.62 -15.91 -18.90
N LEU A 52 -14.60 -15.26 -18.28
CA LEU A 52 -14.40 -14.13 -17.39
C LEU A 52 -15.11 -14.48 -16.08
N HIS A 53 -14.38 -14.80 -15.03
CA HIS A 53 -14.96 -15.40 -13.83
C HIS A 53 -15.10 -14.42 -12.67
N VAL A 54 -14.00 -13.81 -12.27
CA VAL A 54 -13.98 -12.85 -11.16
C VAL A 54 -13.03 -11.70 -11.44
N GLU A 55 -13.16 -10.63 -10.65
CA GLU A 55 -12.15 -9.58 -10.65
C GLU A 55 -11.73 -9.27 -9.21
N ILE A 56 -10.49 -8.90 -9.05
CA ILE A 56 -9.92 -8.48 -7.77
C ILE A 56 -9.55 -7.02 -7.91
N PHE A 57 -9.89 -6.22 -6.91
CA PHE A 57 -9.60 -4.79 -6.89
C PHE A 57 -9.28 -4.31 -5.48
N PHE A 58 -8.60 -3.18 -5.38
CA PHE A 58 -8.33 -2.55 -4.10
C PHE A 58 -9.44 -1.53 -3.80
N HIS A 59 -10.06 -1.68 -2.64
CA HIS A 59 -11.13 -0.79 -2.21
C HIS A 59 -10.54 0.28 -1.28
N HIS A 60 -10.42 1.49 -1.77
CA HIS A 60 -9.74 2.56 -1.04
C HIS A 60 -10.44 2.96 0.26
N GLN A 61 -11.75 2.94 0.29
CA GLN A 61 -12.49 3.29 1.51
C GLN A 61 -12.32 2.25 2.62
N GLN A 62 -12.20 0.99 2.25
CA GLN A 62 -12.04 -0.10 3.20
C GLN A 62 -10.55 -0.46 3.42
N GLN A 63 -9.67 0.15 2.63
CA GLN A 63 -8.22 -0.11 2.69
C GLN A 63 -7.90 -1.59 2.59
N GLY A 64 -8.50 -2.27 1.64
CA GLY A 64 -8.28 -3.71 1.45
C GLY A 64 -8.61 -4.18 0.05
N PHE A 65 -8.17 -5.39 -0.26
CA PHE A 65 -8.49 -6.04 -1.52
C PHE A 65 -9.82 -6.78 -1.41
N TYR A 66 -10.58 -6.74 -2.49
CA TYR A 66 -11.88 -7.40 -2.58
C TYR A 66 -11.94 -8.21 -3.86
N ILE A 67 -12.75 -9.26 -3.84
CA ILE A 67 -13.06 -10.08 -5.01
C ILE A 67 -14.53 -9.89 -5.35
N ARG A 68 -14.84 -9.75 -6.64
CA ARG A 68 -16.20 -9.62 -7.13
C ARG A 68 -16.49 -10.70 -8.13
N ASN A 69 -17.68 -11.30 -8.04
CA ASN A 69 -18.13 -12.28 -9.00
C ASN A 69 -18.65 -11.59 -10.27
N LEU A 70 -18.20 -12.04 -11.43
CA LEU A 70 -18.63 -11.53 -12.72
C LEU A 70 -19.61 -12.48 -13.44
N ARG A 71 -19.87 -13.66 -12.86
CA ARG A 71 -20.77 -14.66 -13.44
C ARG A 71 -21.69 -15.25 -12.39
N SER A 72 -22.98 -15.17 -12.62
CA SER A 72 -23.95 -15.76 -11.69
C SER A 72 -24.09 -17.27 -11.81
N GLN A 73 -23.71 -17.82 -12.95
CA GLN A 73 -23.92 -19.26 -13.21
C GLN A 73 -22.85 -20.16 -12.60
N ASN A 74 -21.71 -19.64 -12.28
CA ASN A 74 -20.61 -20.43 -11.71
C ASN A 74 -19.93 -19.58 -10.65
N PRO A 75 -20.56 -19.35 -9.50
CA PRO A 75 -20.02 -18.45 -8.51
C PRO A 75 -18.73 -18.99 -7.90
N PRO A 76 -17.77 -18.13 -7.61
CA PRO A 76 -16.56 -18.54 -6.93
C PRO A 76 -16.87 -18.90 -5.49
N ILE A 77 -16.06 -19.77 -4.91
CA ILE A 77 -16.18 -20.11 -3.50
C ILE A 77 -15.01 -19.44 -2.78
N VAL A 78 -15.33 -18.56 -1.84
CA VAL A 78 -14.33 -17.83 -1.07
C VAL A 78 -14.42 -18.29 0.37
N ASP A 79 -13.38 -18.95 0.87
CA ASP A 79 -13.34 -19.55 2.22
C ASP A 79 -14.57 -20.44 2.52
N GLY A 80 -14.98 -21.22 1.51
CA GLY A 80 -16.11 -22.14 1.66
C GLY A 80 -17.47 -21.49 1.44
N ARG A 81 -17.54 -20.21 1.10
CA ARG A 81 -18.81 -19.50 0.86
C ARG A 81 -18.94 -19.15 -0.60
N GLN A 82 -20.10 -19.43 -1.18
CA GLN A 82 -20.35 -19.05 -2.57
C GLN A 82 -20.61 -17.55 -2.67
N LEU A 83 -19.86 -16.89 -3.54
CA LEU A 83 -20.06 -15.48 -3.83
C LEU A 83 -20.94 -15.36 -5.08
N VAL A 84 -22.24 -15.39 -4.88
CA VAL A 84 -23.20 -15.31 -5.99
C VAL A 84 -23.32 -13.89 -6.52
N GLN A 85 -23.39 -12.94 -5.62
CA GLN A 85 -23.48 -11.52 -5.99
C GLN A 85 -22.65 -10.67 -5.05
N GLY A 86 -22.24 -9.52 -5.55
CA GLY A 86 -21.49 -8.56 -4.74
C GLY A 86 -20.01 -8.85 -4.66
N LYS A 87 -19.42 -8.43 -3.57
CA LYS A 87 -17.99 -8.53 -3.34
C LYS A 87 -17.71 -9.05 -1.94
N MET A 88 -16.55 -9.66 -1.77
CA MET A 88 -16.07 -10.13 -0.46
C MET A 88 -14.65 -9.64 -0.20
N PRO A 89 -14.29 -9.35 1.05
CA PRO A 89 -12.92 -8.93 1.36
C PRO A 89 -11.97 -10.12 1.27
N LEU A 90 -10.74 -9.84 0.86
CA LEU A 90 -9.66 -10.82 0.82
C LEU A 90 -8.67 -10.53 1.94
N THR A 91 -8.25 -11.56 2.64
CA THR A 91 -7.23 -11.47 3.68
C THR A 91 -6.16 -12.53 3.43
N GLU A 92 -5.05 -12.45 4.15
CA GLU A 92 -4.04 -13.50 4.05
C GLU A 92 -4.65 -14.83 4.48
N GLY A 93 -4.39 -15.86 3.71
CA GLY A 93 -4.96 -17.19 3.96
C GLY A 93 -6.31 -17.43 3.31
N THR A 94 -6.92 -16.43 2.66
CA THR A 94 -8.19 -16.61 1.96
C THR A 94 -8.00 -17.60 0.80
N SER A 95 -8.93 -18.54 0.69
CA SER A 95 -8.94 -19.54 -0.39
C SER A 95 -10.06 -19.21 -1.36
N ILE A 96 -9.72 -19.14 -2.64
CA ILE A 96 -10.67 -18.82 -3.70
C ILE A 96 -10.74 -20.02 -4.65
N SER A 97 -11.93 -20.58 -4.83
CA SER A 97 -12.12 -21.67 -5.77
C SER A 97 -12.89 -21.18 -7.00
N LEU A 98 -12.27 -21.31 -8.16
CA LEU A 98 -12.87 -20.99 -9.45
C LEU A 98 -12.99 -22.30 -10.22
N GLY A 99 -14.18 -22.90 -10.20
CA GLY A 99 -14.34 -24.26 -10.71
C GLY A 99 -13.49 -25.23 -9.88
N GLN A 100 -12.59 -25.93 -10.53
CA GLN A 100 -11.69 -26.87 -9.85
C GLN A 100 -10.32 -26.27 -9.53
N ILE A 101 -10.07 -25.02 -9.90
CA ILE A 101 -8.82 -24.34 -9.58
C ILE A 101 -8.98 -23.62 -8.25
N LYS A 102 -8.00 -23.81 -7.36
CA LYS A 102 -7.98 -23.15 -6.07
C LYS A 102 -6.83 -22.15 -6.01
N LEU A 103 -7.17 -20.90 -5.73
CA LEU A 103 -6.19 -19.85 -5.55
C LEU A 103 -6.12 -19.51 -4.06
N ASN A 104 -4.92 -19.26 -3.57
CA ASN A 104 -4.73 -18.89 -2.17
C ASN A 104 -4.09 -17.51 -2.10
N VAL A 105 -4.61 -16.68 -1.19
CA VAL A 105 -3.97 -15.39 -0.89
C VAL A 105 -2.86 -15.67 0.12
N THR A 106 -1.63 -15.60 -0.32
CA THR A 106 -0.49 -15.94 0.53
C THR A 106 0.03 -14.74 1.31
N SER A 107 -0.16 -13.53 0.78
CA SER A 107 0.33 -12.33 1.43
C SER A 107 -0.48 -11.12 1.00
N ILE A 108 -0.71 -10.19 1.90
CA ILE A 108 -1.28 -8.89 1.60
C ILE A 108 -0.41 -7.85 2.29
N SER A 109 0.12 -6.92 1.48
CA SER A 109 0.87 -5.79 2.00
C SER A 109 0.04 -4.55 1.78
N THR A 110 -0.37 -3.89 2.84
CA THR A 110 -1.02 -2.61 2.76
C THR A 110 0.03 -1.57 3.15
N GLY A 111 0.21 -0.62 2.27
CA GLY A 111 1.29 0.36 2.43
C GLY A 111 1.12 1.34 3.57
N SER A 112 0.31 1.07 4.53
CA SER A 112 0.28 1.90 5.69
C SER A 112 1.49 1.59 6.51
N ILE A 113 2.40 2.45 6.45
CA ILE A 113 3.50 2.38 7.28
C ILE A 113 2.99 2.63 8.64
N PRO A 114 3.15 1.79 9.48
CA PRO A 114 2.68 1.94 10.80
C PRO A 114 3.56 2.94 11.40
N ALA A 115 3.01 4.02 11.52
CA ALA A 115 3.73 5.06 12.04
C ALA A 115 4.20 4.71 13.37
N THR A 116 3.64 3.89 13.86
CA THR A 116 3.94 3.42 15.06
C THR A 116 5.24 3.25 15.29
N ILE A 117 5.74 2.77 14.48
CA ILE A 117 6.91 2.49 14.59
C ILE A 117 7.58 3.36 15.35
N LEU A 118 7.22 4.34 15.34
CA LEU A 118 7.86 5.19 15.86
C LEU A 118 7.92 5.19 17.16
N LEU A 119 7.46 4.94 17.59
CA LEU A 119 7.45 5.08 18.72
C LEU A 119 8.29 4.77 19.49
N PRO A 120 8.54 4.44 19.67
CA PRO A 120 9.14 4.07 20.43
C PRO A 120 9.62 4.81 21.22
N PRO A 121 9.76 5.23 21.45
CA PRO A 121 10.24 5.80 22.09
C PRO A 121 10.01 5.99 23.21
N HIS A 122 9.86 5.97 23.48
CA HIS A 122 9.69 6.25 24.43
C HIS A 122 10.38 6.15 25.30
N LEU A 123 10.48 6.14 25.11
CA LEU A 123 10.85 6.13 25.73
C LEU A 123 11.14 6.50 26.64
N PRO A 124 11.00 6.48 26.64
CA PRO A 124 11.18 6.77 27.43
C PRO A 124 11.40 7.21 28.26
N VAL A 125 11.18 7.30 28.09
CA VAL A 125 11.23 7.73 28.76
C VAL A 125 11.60 7.94 29.81
N HIS A 126 11.56 7.74 29.93
CA HIS A 126 11.69 7.87 30.92
C HIS A 126 12.44 8.49 31.45
N GLY A 127 12.49 8.62 31.10
CA GLY A 127 12.88 9.09 31.57
C GLY A 127 13.27 9.76 32.22
N HIS A 128 13.26 9.80 32.29
CA HIS A 128 13.46 10.24 32.95
C HIS A 128 13.57 11.00 33.58
N HIS A 129 13.25 11.09 33.51
CA HIS A 129 13.05 11.72 34.14
C HIS A 129 13.69 12.47 34.88
N HIS A 130 13.86 12.58 35.12
CA HIS A 130 14.27 13.09 35.96
C HIS A 130 15.23 13.94 35.90
N HIS A 131 15.47 14.17 35.51
CA HIS A 131 16.33 14.85 35.52
C HIS A 131 16.35 15.97 35.24
N PRO A 132 16.29 16.16 35.60
CA PRO A 132 16.16 17.29 35.63
C PRO A 132 17.00 18.00 35.01
N ALA A 133 17.49 18.10 34.88
CA ALA A 133 18.19 18.71 34.39
C ALA A 133 18.37 19.05 33.27
N THR A 134 18.31 19.10 32.87
CA THR A 134 18.51 19.39 32.11
C THR A 134 18.82 19.79 31.26
N PRO A 135 18.79 19.78 30.66
CA PRO A 135 19.12 19.91 29.74
C PRO A 135 19.48 20.72 29.02
N PRO A 136 19.77 20.89 28.77
CA PRO A 136 20.10 21.63 28.18
C PRO A 136 20.08 21.88 27.07
N ALA A 137 19.98 22.04 26.78
CA ALA A 137 20.07 22.44 26.05
C ALA A 137 20.28 22.58 24.99
N PRO A 138 20.15 22.51 24.42
CA PRO A 138 20.30 22.63 23.43
C PRO A 138 20.39 23.28 22.60
N LEU A 139 20.42 23.33 22.45
CA LEU A 139 20.53 23.67 21.86
C LEU A 139 20.47 24.37 21.02
N PRO A 140 20.73 24.67 20.82
CA PRO A 140 20.70 25.65 19.99
C PRO A 140 20.81 25.32 18.63
N GLY A 141 20.76 24.21 18.28
CA GLY A 141 20.68 23.92 16.90
C GLY A 141 19.35 24.37 16.40
N VAL A 142 19.25 25.44 15.78
CA VAL A 142 18.06 25.84 15.11
C VAL A 142 18.16 25.24 13.71
N TYR A 143 17.20 24.44 13.33
CA TYR A 143 17.16 23.91 12.00
C TYR A 143 16.62 25.02 11.09
N GLY A 144 17.33 25.30 10.05
CA GLY A 144 16.90 26.20 9.00
C GLY A 144 16.60 25.41 7.70
N LEU A 145 15.94 26.07 6.78
CA LEU A 145 15.63 25.50 5.48
C LEU A 145 16.50 26.20 4.43
N GLU A 146 17.37 25.45 3.78
CA GLU A 146 18.19 26.00 2.70
C GLU A 146 17.38 26.08 1.42
N CYS A 147 17.24 27.27 0.88
CA CYS A 147 16.48 27.50 -0.33
C CYS A 147 17.15 26.83 -1.54
N PRO A 148 16.45 26.04 -2.32
CA PRO A 148 17.03 25.37 -3.47
C PRO A 148 17.42 26.33 -4.60
N LYS A 149 16.98 27.59 -4.53
CA LYS A 149 17.27 28.56 -5.58
C LYS A 149 18.39 29.54 -5.22
N CYS A 150 18.33 30.12 -4.04
CA CYS A 150 19.32 31.13 -3.64
C CYS A 150 20.31 30.63 -2.57
N HIS A 151 20.14 29.41 -2.11
CA HIS A 151 21.01 28.76 -1.11
C HIS A 151 21.11 29.49 0.23
N LYS A 152 20.22 30.43 0.50
CA LYS A 152 20.16 31.07 1.80
C LYS A 152 19.26 30.26 2.73
N VAL A 153 19.63 30.27 4.00
CA VAL A 153 18.90 29.51 5.02
C VAL A 153 17.83 30.38 5.65
N SER A 154 16.60 29.91 5.59
CA SER A 154 15.44 30.56 6.19
C SER A 154 15.03 29.80 7.45
N PRO A 155 14.41 30.45 8.44
CA PRO A 155 13.86 29.75 9.58
C PRO A 155 12.85 28.68 9.16
N GLY A 156 12.79 27.57 9.88
CA GLY A 156 11.90 26.46 9.55
C GLY A 156 10.42 26.85 9.48
N GLU A 157 10.02 27.88 10.20
CA GLU A 157 8.65 28.37 10.16
C GLU A 157 8.26 28.97 8.81
N ASN A 158 9.23 29.27 7.95
CA ASN A 158 8.97 29.82 6.64
C ASN A 158 8.62 28.74 5.59
N LEU A 159 8.49 27.49 5.98
CA LEU A 159 8.17 26.40 5.05
C LEU A 159 6.92 26.69 4.23
N GLN A 160 5.91 27.26 4.82
CA GLN A 160 4.65 27.54 4.14
C GLN A 160 4.66 28.90 3.41
N ILE A 161 5.51 29.80 3.84
CA ILE A 161 5.55 31.14 3.28
C ILE A 161 6.49 31.21 2.08
N GLY A 162 7.52 30.41 2.10
CA GLY A 162 8.56 30.41 1.09
C GLY A 162 9.82 31.16 1.55
N CYS A 163 10.80 31.17 0.68
CA CYS A 163 12.09 31.79 1.00
C CYS A 163 11.94 33.28 1.21
N HIS A 164 12.46 33.75 2.34
CA HIS A 164 12.37 35.16 2.70
C HIS A 164 13.12 36.08 1.72
N TRP A 165 14.12 35.57 1.03
CA TRP A 165 14.93 36.39 0.12
C TRP A 165 14.50 36.38 -1.33
N CYS A 166 14.05 35.25 -1.84
CA CYS A 166 13.70 35.14 -3.26
C CYS A 166 12.26 34.65 -3.50
N GLY A 167 11.49 34.41 -2.45
CA GLY A 167 10.10 33.98 -2.57
C GLY A 167 9.85 32.56 -3.09
N THR A 168 10.92 31.82 -3.35
CA THR A 168 10.77 30.45 -3.88
C THR A 168 10.19 29.53 -2.79
N SER A 169 9.31 28.61 -3.18
CA SER A 169 8.76 27.63 -2.25
C SER A 169 9.87 26.82 -1.59
N LEU A 170 9.75 26.65 -0.28
CA LEU A 170 10.69 25.84 0.50
C LEU A 170 10.24 24.38 0.66
N ALA A 171 9.24 23.97 -0.08
CA ALA A 171 8.75 22.59 0.00
C ALA A 171 9.83 21.55 -0.38
N ALA A 172 10.78 21.96 -1.23
CA ALA A 172 11.89 21.10 -1.61
C ALA A 172 13.20 21.47 -0.92
N ALA A 173 13.12 22.31 0.11
CA ALA A 173 14.31 22.77 0.81
C ALA A 173 14.90 21.67 1.69
N VAL A 174 16.21 21.68 1.82
CA VAL A 174 16.90 20.74 2.68
C VAL A 174 17.01 21.38 4.07
N SER A 175 16.72 20.59 5.08
CA SER A 175 16.88 21.04 6.45
C SER A 175 18.37 21.04 6.82
N VAL A 176 18.87 22.17 7.26
CA VAL A 176 20.26 22.29 7.67
C VAL A 176 20.34 22.75 9.12
N LEU A 177 21.34 22.25 9.83
CA LEU A 177 21.55 22.64 11.20
C LEU A 177 22.36 23.93 11.21
N VAL A 178 21.78 25.01 11.75
CA VAL A 178 22.46 26.26 11.83
C VAL A 178 23.12 26.35 13.21
N VAL A 179 24.43 26.29 13.23
CA VAL A 179 25.17 26.40 14.46
C VAL A 179 25.55 27.89 14.61
N ARG A 180 25.12 28.47 15.67
CA ARG A 180 25.55 29.84 15.93
C ARG A 180 26.96 29.80 16.51
N SER A 181 27.85 30.51 15.88
CA SER A 181 29.17 30.71 16.41
C SER A 181 29.18 31.91 17.36
#